data_0c11a45736e8100d2450cd629cc4dd6c
#
_entry.id   0c11a45736e8100d2450cd629cc4dd6c
#
_cell.length_a   1.000
_cell.length_b   1.000
_cell.length_c   1.000
_cell.angle_alpha   90.00
_cell.angle_beta   90.00
_cell.angle_gamma   90.00
#
_symmetry.space_group_name_H-M   'P 1'
#
loop_
_entity.id
_entity.type
_entity.pdbx_description
1 polymer ?
#
loop_
_entity_poly.entity_id
_entity_poly.type
_entity_poly.pdbx_seq_one_letter_code
_entity_poly.pdbx_strand_id
1 'polypeptide(L)'
;MVDQAKASFRAMGIDQWQKGDPDGPGLAAAIEQKTIHVLEQEGQAVGMITVVPGPEASYAQIDGAWLNQEPYAAFHRVCVEESCKGRGIAAQLFGRSEDLARHMGLTNIRIDTHPDNRSMQRALAKSGYTLCGSLTLTEGTEKGDPRLAYHKVL
;
A
#
# COMPACT_ATOMS: atom_id res chain seq x y z
N MET A 1 -6.75 1.58 -13.29
CA MET A 1 -6.66 0.97 -11.93
C MET A 1 -6.87 2.01 -10.81
N VAL A 2 -6.08 3.09 -10.74
CA VAL A 2 -6.25 4.11 -9.66
C VAL A 2 -7.65 4.72 -9.66
N ASP A 3 -8.15 5.16 -10.81
CA ASP A 3 -9.50 5.74 -10.92
C ASP A 3 -10.60 4.74 -10.58
N GLN A 4 -10.43 3.47 -10.94
CA GLN A 4 -11.34 2.38 -10.53
C GLN A 4 -11.34 2.20 -9.01
N ALA A 5 -10.17 2.25 -8.37
CA ALA A 5 -10.06 2.17 -6.92
C ALA A 5 -10.72 3.38 -6.23
N LYS A 6 -10.46 4.61 -6.72
CA LYS A 6 -11.13 5.83 -6.24
C LYS A 6 -12.66 5.75 -6.36
N ALA A 7 -13.16 5.30 -7.52
CA ALA A 7 -14.60 5.11 -7.74
C ALA A 7 -15.19 4.06 -6.79
N SER A 8 -14.49 2.94 -6.59
CA SER A 8 -14.88 1.88 -5.66
C SER A 8 -14.94 2.39 -4.21
N PHE A 9 -13.93 3.14 -3.75
CA PHE A 9 -13.93 3.73 -2.41
C PHE A 9 -15.09 4.70 -2.24
N ARG A 10 -15.33 5.59 -3.19
CA ARG A 10 -16.46 6.52 -3.17
C ARG A 10 -17.80 5.79 -3.07
N ALA A 11 -17.99 4.74 -3.86
CA ALA A 11 -19.22 3.94 -3.83
C ALA A 11 -19.46 3.25 -2.48
N MET A 12 -18.37 2.93 -1.75
CA MET A 12 -18.43 2.34 -0.42
C MET A 12 -18.46 3.36 0.72
N GLY A 13 -18.45 4.66 0.42
CA GLY A 13 -18.38 5.72 1.44
C GLY A 13 -17.03 5.81 2.16
N ILE A 14 -15.95 5.28 1.56
CA ILE A 14 -14.59 5.32 2.11
C ILE A 14 -13.89 6.58 1.60
N ASP A 15 -13.37 7.41 2.50
CA ASP A 15 -12.74 8.70 2.16
C ASP A 15 -11.30 8.56 1.65
N GLN A 16 -10.75 7.35 1.57
CA GLN A 16 -9.41 7.09 1.04
C GLN A 16 -9.32 7.53 -0.42
N TRP A 17 -8.26 8.34 -0.77
CA TRP A 17 -7.97 8.85 -2.11
C TRP A 17 -9.03 9.78 -2.71
N GLN A 18 -9.87 10.38 -1.89
CA GLN A 18 -10.92 11.29 -2.37
C GLN A 18 -10.49 12.77 -2.39
N LYS A 19 -9.28 13.09 -1.88
CA LYS A 19 -8.76 14.46 -1.76
C LYS A 19 -7.74 14.83 -2.86
N GLY A 20 -7.71 14.09 -3.98
CA GLY A 20 -6.85 14.38 -5.13
C GLY A 20 -5.82 13.29 -5.41
N ASP A 21 -5.01 12.92 -4.44
CA ASP A 21 -4.02 11.83 -4.56
C ASP A 21 -4.69 10.43 -4.56
N PRO A 22 -4.05 9.44 -5.24
CA PRO A 22 -2.98 9.57 -6.23
C PRO A 22 -3.47 10.25 -7.50
N ASP A 23 -2.71 11.20 -8.05
CA ASP A 23 -3.03 11.88 -9.30
C ASP A 23 -2.04 11.53 -10.43
N GLY A 24 -2.34 11.98 -11.66
CA GLY A 24 -1.50 11.71 -12.83
C GLY A 24 -0.06 12.20 -12.67
N PRO A 25 0.18 13.47 -12.28
CA PRO A 25 1.53 13.98 -12.04
C PRO A 25 2.31 13.21 -10.97
N GLY A 26 1.69 12.89 -9.83
CA GLY A 26 2.32 12.12 -8.76
C GLY A 26 2.65 10.68 -9.16
N LEU A 27 1.79 10.05 -9.98
CA LEU A 27 2.08 8.73 -10.55
C LEU A 27 3.22 8.79 -11.57
N ALA A 28 3.26 9.81 -12.44
CA ALA A 28 4.35 10.00 -13.40
C ALA A 28 5.69 10.18 -12.70
N ALA A 29 5.75 11.02 -11.67
CA ALA A 29 6.96 11.20 -10.87
C ALA A 29 7.42 9.89 -10.20
N ALA A 30 6.51 9.09 -9.65
CA ALA A 30 6.83 7.81 -9.04
C ALA A 30 7.30 6.76 -10.08
N ILE A 31 6.83 6.82 -11.32
CA ILE A 31 7.33 6.00 -12.44
C ILE A 31 8.77 6.41 -12.79
N GLU A 32 9.05 7.71 -12.92
CA GLU A 32 10.40 8.23 -13.20
C GLU A 32 11.39 7.83 -12.09
N GLN A 33 10.95 7.85 -10.83
CA GLN A 33 11.71 7.39 -9.66
C GLN A 33 11.83 5.86 -9.56
N LYS A 34 11.17 5.11 -10.45
CA LYS A 34 11.15 3.63 -10.47
C LYS A 34 10.62 3.01 -9.17
N THR A 35 9.73 3.71 -8.48
CA THR A 35 9.11 3.22 -7.23
C THR A 35 7.78 2.50 -7.46
N ILE A 36 7.14 2.68 -8.62
CA ILE A 36 5.95 1.94 -9.02
C ILE A 36 6.35 0.64 -9.71
N HIS A 37 5.76 -0.45 -9.25
CA HIS A 37 5.90 -1.79 -9.83
C HIS A 37 4.54 -2.28 -10.31
N VAL A 38 4.52 -2.91 -11.46
CA VAL A 38 3.31 -3.40 -12.11
C VAL A 38 3.37 -4.92 -12.23
N LEU A 39 2.30 -5.59 -11.86
CA LEU A 39 2.08 -7.00 -12.20
C LEU A 39 1.39 -7.07 -13.55
N GLU A 40 2.02 -7.75 -14.47
CA GLU A 40 1.51 -7.98 -15.83
C GLU A 40 1.09 -9.45 -15.99
N GLN A 41 -0.04 -9.68 -16.63
CA GLN A 41 -0.49 -10.97 -17.10
C GLN A 41 -0.96 -10.86 -18.55
N GLU A 42 -0.47 -11.71 -19.44
CA GLU A 42 -0.85 -11.74 -20.86
C GLU A 42 -0.73 -10.36 -21.56
N GLY A 43 0.32 -9.60 -21.23
CA GLY A 43 0.56 -8.26 -21.79
C GLY A 43 -0.32 -7.15 -21.20
N GLN A 44 -1.09 -7.42 -20.15
CA GLN A 44 -1.94 -6.44 -19.50
C GLN A 44 -1.52 -6.20 -18.04
N ALA A 45 -1.49 -4.93 -17.64
CA ALA A 45 -1.26 -4.55 -16.25
C ALA A 45 -2.50 -4.90 -15.40
N VAL A 46 -2.37 -5.89 -14.51
CA VAL A 46 -3.47 -6.37 -13.65
C VAL A 46 -3.38 -5.88 -12.22
N GLY A 47 -2.26 -5.29 -11.83
CA GLY A 47 -2.07 -4.70 -10.51
C GLY A 47 -0.86 -3.79 -10.45
N MET A 48 -0.85 -2.87 -9.49
CA MET A 48 0.28 -1.98 -9.21
C MET A 48 0.49 -1.78 -7.73
N ILE A 49 1.71 -1.46 -7.36
CA ILE A 49 2.16 -1.15 -6.00
C ILE A 49 3.32 -0.15 -6.07
N THR A 50 3.40 0.75 -5.11
CA THR A 50 4.58 1.58 -4.90
C THR A 50 5.42 0.98 -3.78
N VAL A 51 6.73 0.85 -3.98
CA VAL A 51 7.70 0.32 -3.01
C VAL A 51 8.79 1.36 -2.81
N VAL A 52 8.95 1.84 -1.58
CA VAL A 52 9.98 2.81 -1.22
C VAL A 52 10.71 2.38 0.06
N PRO A 53 12.03 2.61 0.19
CA PRO A 53 12.70 2.42 1.47
C PRO A 53 12.22 3.49 2.47
N GLY A 54 11.98 3.07 3.73
CA GLY A 54 11.71 4.01 4.81
C GLY A 54 12.93 4.87 5.18
N PRO A 55 12.80 5.79 6.14
CA PRO A 55 11.65 5.97 7.01
C PRO A 55 10.52 6.80 6.39
N GLU A 56 9.28 6.53 6.78
CA GLU A 56 8.10 7.31 6.48
C GLU A 56 7.73 8.20 7.69
N ALA A 57 7.50 9.49 7.44
CA ALA A 57 7.21 10.45 8.51
C ALA A 57 5.96 10.05 9.33
N SER A 58 4.90 9.61 8.65
CA SER A 58 3.66 9.18 9.29
C SER A 58 3.82 7.91 10.14
N TYR A 59 4.88 7.12 9.92
CA TYR A 59 5.14 5.88 10.66
C TYR A 59 5.99 6.09 11.92
N ALA A 60 6.47 7.31 12.15
CA ALA A 60 7.25 7.64 13.34
C ALA A 60 6.42 7.59 14.64
N GLN A 61 5.13 7.86 14.54
CA GLN A 61 4.22 7.82 15.69
C GLN A 61 3.05 6.87 15.36
N ILE A 62 2.94 5.81 16.14
CA ILE A 62 1.88 4.80 16.03
C ILE A 62 1.21 4.64 17.40
N ASP A 63 -0.11 4.60 17.41
CA ASP A 63 -0.88 4.13 18.57
C ASP A 63 -0.93 2.60 18.52
N GLY A 64 0.03 1.98 19.20
CA GLY A 64 0.39 0.58 19.14
C GLY A 64 1.90 0.40 19.10
N ALA A 65 2.38 -0.66 18.47
CA ALA A 65 3.81 -0.93 18.35
C ALA A 65 4.15 -1.69 17.06
N TRP A 66 5.16 -1.24 16.33
CA TRP A 66 5.78 -2.02 15.25
C TRP A 66 6.42 -3.29 15.80
N LEU A 67 6.49 -4.36 15.02
CA LEU A 67 7.09 -5.63 15.43
C LEU A 67 8.57 -5.49 15.82
N ASN A 68 9.27 -4.55 15.18
CA ASN A 68 10.64 -4.16 15.50
C ASN A 68 10.92 -2.74 14.97
N GLN A 69 12.15 -2.24 15.15
CA GLN A 69 12.59 -0.93 14.68
C GLN A 69 13.64 -1.03 13.56
N GLU A 70 13.76 -2.18 12.93
CA GLU A 70 14.71 -2.40 11.85
C GLU A 70 14.32 -1.61 10.58
N PRO A 71 15.27 -1.34 9.67
CA PRO A 71 14.98 -0.75 8.37
C PRO A 71 13.92 -1.55 7.60
N TYR A 72 13.03 -0.83 6.90
CA TYR A 72 11.88 -1.43 6.22
C TYR A 72 11.64 -0.82 4.84
N ALA A 73 10.94 -1.55 3.99
CA ALA A 73 10.28 -0.99 2.82
C ALA A 73 8.84 -0.61 3.17
N ALA A 74 8.41 0.57 2.74
CA ALA A 74 7.03 0.99 2.82
C ALA A 74 6.32 0.66 1.50
N PHE A 75 5.13 0.06 1.61
CA PHE A 75 4.27 -0.25 0.47
C PHE A 75 3.11 0.74 0.43
N HIS A 76 2.89 1.33 -0.75
CA HIS A 76 1.82 2.30 -0.98
C HIS A 76 1.07 2.01 -2.28
N ARG A 77 -0.09 2.63 -2.45
CA ARG A 77 -0.86 2.69 -3.70
C ARG A 77 -1.12 1.31 -4.32
N VAL A 78 -1.47 0.33 -3.50
CA VAL A 78 -1.81 -1.02 -3.97
C VAL A 78 -3.15 -0.98 -4.69
N CYS A 79 -3.13 -1.29 -5.98
CA CYS A 79 -4.34 -1.36 -6.82
C CYS A 79 -4.37 -2.68 -7.58
N VAL A 80 -5.58 -3.17 -7.80
CA VAL A 80 -5.85 -4.33 -8.67
C VAL A 80 -6.89 -3.92 -9.71
N GLU A 81 -6.64 -4.30 -10.95
CA GLU A 81 -7.60 -4.11 -12.05
C GLU A 81 -8.95 -4.75 -11.66
N GLU A 82 -10.05 -4.04 -11.91
CA GLU A 82 -11.38 -4.40 -11.40
C GLU A 82 -11.80 -5.81 -11.82
N SER A 83 -11.60 -6.15 -13.09
CA SER A 83 -11.91 -7.46 -13.66
C SER A 83 -11.04 -8.60 -13.09
N CYS A 84 -9.96 -8.27 -12.39
CA CYS A 84 -9.03 -9.22 -11.77
C CYS A 84 -9.17 -9.35 -10.25
N LYS A 85 -10.10 -8.60 -9.65
CA LYS A 85 -10.40 -8.71 -8.22
C LYS A 85 -10.85 -10.12 -7.83
N GLY A 86 -10.49 -10.56 -6.62
CA GLY A 86 -10.82 -11.90 -6.12
C GLY A 86 -9.96 -13.05 -6.69
N ARG A 87 -9.03 -12.76 -7.62
CA ARG A 87 -8.17 -13.76 -8.29
C ARG A 87 -6.78 -13.89 -7.65
N GLY A 88 -6.56 -13.36 -6.45
CA GLY A 88 -5.28 -13.45 -5.75
C GLY A 88 -4.20 -12.47 -6.22
N ILE A 89 -4.53 -11.50 -7.08
CA ILE A 89 -3.57 -10.52 -7.63
C ILE A 89 -2.87 -9.72 -6.52
N ALA A 90 -3.60 -9.27 -5.50
CA ALA A 90 -2.99 -8.54 -4.38
C ALA A 90 -1.93 -9.38 -3.64
N ALA A 91 -2.18 -10.67 -3.42
CA ALA A 91 -1.20 -11.57 -2.80
C ALA A 91 0.05 -11.77 -3.68
N GLN A 92 -0.12 -11.86 -5.00
CA GLN A 92 1.00 -11.92 -5.94
C GLN A 92 1.81 -10.60 -5.93
N LEU A 93 1.13 -9.44 -5.91
CA LEU A 93 1.80 -8.14 -5.77
C LEU A 93 2.63 -8.10 -4.49
N PHE A 94 2.06 -8.44 -3.34
CA PHE A 94 2.79 -8.46 -2.08
C PHE A 94 4.01 -9.39 -2.16
N GLY A 95 3.84 -10.64 -2.59
CA GLY A 95 4.95 -11.59 -2.67
C GLY A 95 6.09 -11.09 -3.57
N ARG A 96 5.79 -10.57 -4.77
CA ARG A 96 6.81 -10.02 -5.67
C ARG A 96 7.49 -8.77 -5.09
N SER A 97 6.74 -7.92 -4.40
CA SER A 97 7.30 -6.72 -3.77
C SER A 97 8.11 -7.04 -2.51
N GLU A 98 7.77 -8.10 -1.79
CA GLU A 98 8.58 -8.65 -0.70
C GLU A 98 9.92 -9.18 -1.21
N ASP A 99 9.93 -9.87 -2.36
CA ASP A 99 11.18 -10.30 -3.01
C ASP A 99 12.02 -9.09 -3.44
N LEU A 100 11.39 -8.04 -3.97
CA LEU A 100 12.09 -6.80 -4.30
C LEU A 100 12.70 -6.16 -3.06
N ALA A 101 11.96 -6.07 -1.96
CA ALA A 101 12.48 -5.53 -0.69
C ALA A 101 13.70 -6.33 -0.19
N ARG A 102 13.67 -7.67 -0.29
CA ARG A 102 14.85 -8.52 0.03
C ARG A 102 16.06 -8.19 -0.85
N HIS A 103 15.86 -7.94 -2.15
CA HIS A 103 16.95 -7.53 -3.04
C HIS A 103 17.52 -6.14 -2.69
N MET A 104 16.70 -5.29 -2.06
CA MET A 104 17.15 -3.99 -1.51
C MET A 104 17.85 -4.13 -0.13
N GLY A 105 17.96 -5.34 0.41
CA GLY A 105 18.53 -5.61 1.74
C GLY A 105 17.56 -5.30 2.88
N LEU A 106 16.27 -5.17 2.60
CA LEU A 106 15.22 -4.86 3.59
C LEU A 106 14.40 -6.12 3.89
N THR A 107 14.32 -6.47 5.17
CA THR A 107 13.60 -7.66 5.64
C THR A 107 12.33 -7.33 6.41
N ASN A 108 11.92 -6.08 6.40
CA ASN A 108 10.72 -5.61 7.06
C ASN A 108 9.86 -4.81 6.06
N ILE A 109 8.57 -5.04 6.10
CA ILE A 109 7.60 -4.32 5.28
C ILE A 109 6.60 -3.64 6.20
N ARG A 110 6.37 -2.34 6.00
CA ARG A 110 5.29 -1.59 6.63
C ARG A 110 4.32 -1.07 5.58
N ILE A 111 3.05 -1.10 5.90
CA ILE A 111 1.97 -0.63 5.03
C ILE A 111 0.81 -0.15 5.90
N ASP A 112 0.09 0.85 5.43
CA ASP A 112 -1.11 1.32 6.08
C ASP A 112 -2.33 1.26 5.15
N THR A 113 -3.51 1.31 5.73
CA THR A 113 -4.77 1.38 4.98
C THR A 113 -5.86 2.08 5.78
N HIS A 114 -6.86 2.60 5.08
CA HIS A 114 -8.03 3.21 5.72
C HIS A 114 -8.77 2.20 6.61
N PRO A 115 -9.28 2.62 7.80
CA PRO A 115 -9.98 1.72 8.73
C PRO A 115 -11.20 1.00 8.12
N ASP A 116 -11.84 1.60 7.13
CA ASP A 116 -13.01 1.00 6.46
C ASP A 116 -12.64 0.19 5.21
N ASN A 117 -11.37 0.18 4.80
CA ASN A 117 -10.92 -0.62 3.66
C ASN A 117 -10.76 -2.10 4.04
N ARG A 118 -11.90 -2.76 4.31
CA ARG A 118 -11.96 -4.16 4.75
C ARG A 118 -11.35 -5.13 3.73
N SER A 119 -11.37 -4.77 2.45
CA SER A 119 -10.77 -5.58 1.39
C SER A 119 -9.26 -5.65 1.55
N MET A 120 -8.59 -4.49 1.73
CA MET A 120 -7.15 -4.42 1.94
C MET A 120 -6.75 -5.10 3.26
N GLN A 121 -7.49 -4.88 4.35
CA GLN A 121 -7.23 -5.52 5.64
C GLN A 121 -7.22 -7.06 5.51
N ARG A 122 -8.22 -7.63 4.80
CA ARG A 122 -8.26 -9.09 4.54
C ARG A 122 -7.11 -9.56 3.66
N ALA A 123 -6.72 -8.77 2.66
CA ALA A 123 -5.61 -9.13 1.79
C ALA A 123 -4.28 -9.14 2.57
N LEU A 124 -4.05 -8.14 3.41
CA LEU A 124 -2.87 -8.05 4.28
C LEU A 124 -2.81 -9.21 5.27
N ALA A 125 -3.90 -9.48 5.99
CA ALA A 125 -3.97 -10.61 6.93
C ALA A 125 -3.68 -11.96 6.26
N LYS A 126 -4.29 -12.22 5.08
CA LYS A 126 -4.03 -13.44 4.29
C LYS A 126 -2.59 -13.53 3.78
N SER A 127 -1.91 -12.40 3.60
CA SER A 127 -0.51 -12.35 3.16
C SER A 127 0.48 -12.34 4.34
N GLY A 128 0.01 -12.54 5.58
CA GLY A 128 0.84 -12.70 6.76
C GLY A 128 1.28 -11.38 7.40
N TYR A 129 0.62 -10.26 7.11
CA TYR A 129 0.87 -8.99 7.78
C TYR A 129 0.15 -8.93 9.11
N THR A 130 0.82 -8.44 10.12
CA THR A 130 0.30 -8.24 11.47
C THR A 130 -0.23 -6.81 11.62
N LEU A 131 -1.44 -6.65 12.13
CA LEU A 131 -1.96 -5.35 12.55
C LEU A 131 -1.19 -4.89 13.79
N CYS A 132 -0.52 -3.75 13.69
CA CYS A 132 0.36 -3.20 14.74
C CYS A 132 -0.29 -2.07 15.55
N GLY A 133 -1.34 -1.47 15.01
CA GLY A 133 -2.02 -0.35 15.66
C GLY A 133 -2.62 0.61 14.63
N SER A 134 -2.78 1.86 15.05
CA SER A 134 -3.27 2.93 14.19
C SER A 134 -2.30 4.12 14.17
N LEU A 135 -2.41 4.93 13.14
CA LEU A 135 -1.64 6.16 12.98
C LEU A 135 -2.48 7.23 12.28
N THR A 136 -1.99 8.45 12.30
CA THR A 136 -2.57 9.57 11.56
C THR A 136 -1.55 10.04 10.52
N LEU A 137 -2.00 10.22 9.28
CA LEU A 137 -1.12 10.73 8.22
C LEU A 137 -0.66 12.15 8.55
N THR A 138 0.64 12.40 8.43
CA THR A 138 1.26 13.70 8.77
C THR A 138 1.52 14.56 7.55
N GLU A 139 1.43 13.99 6.35
CA GLU A 139 1.79 14.60 5.08
C GLU A 139 0.77 14.29 3.98
N GLY A 140 0.91 14.96 2.82
CA GLY A 140 0.10 14.74 1.63
C GLY A 140 -1.31 15.31 1.73
N THR A 141 -2.13 15.01 0.72
CA THR A 141 -3.52 15.50 0.61
C THR A 141 -4.45 14.89 1.65
N GLU A 142 -4.10 13.72 2.20
CA GLU A 142 -4.84 13.00 3.23
C GLU A 142 -4.27 13.23 4.64
N LYS A 143 -3.47 14.30 4.85
CA LYS A 143 -2.97 14.68 6.16
C LYS A 143 -4.11 14.83 7.17
N GLY A 144 -3.96 14.19 8.33
CA GLY A 144 -4.98 14.15 9.39
C GLY A 144 -5.89 12.94 9.35
N ASP A 145 -5.84 12.15 8.27
CA ASP A 145 -6.70 10.97 8.14
C ASP A 145 -6.13 9.77 8.91
N PRO A 146 -7.00 8.99 9.56
CA PRO A 146 -6.60 7.81 10.31
C PRO A 146 -6.23 6.64 9.37
N ARG A 147 -5.28 5.82 9.80
CA ARG A 147 -4.87 4.59 9.13
C ARG A 147 -4.66 3.46 10.14
N LEU A 148 -4.91 2.25 9.69
CA LEU A 148 -4.47 1.03 10.36
C LEU A 148 -3.09 0.65 9.83
N ALA A 149 -2.15 0.42 10.74
CA ALA A 149 -0.76 0.14 10.45
C ALA A 149 -0.46 -1.35 10.50
N TYR A 150 0.17 -1.87 9.46
CA TYR A 150 0.51 -3.28 9.33
C TYR A 150 2.01 -3.45 9.11
N HIS A 151 2.56 -4.54 9.66
CA HIS A 151 3.97 -4.90 9.56
C HIS A 151 4.12 -6.38 9.24
N LYS A 152 5.12 -6.72 8.43
CA LYS A 152 5.56 -8.08 8.17
C LYS A 152 7.08 -8.14 8.22
N VAL A 153 7.62 -9.12 8.95
CA VAL A 153 9.03 -9.52 8.89
C VAL A 153 9.17 -10.64 7.86
N LEU A 154 10.11 -10.51 6.92
CA LEU A 154 10.27 -11.39 5.75
C LEU A 154 11.18 -12.61 6.03
#